data_1b38cde24baf3292d474418a99b1755f
#
_entry.id   1b38cde24baf3292d474418a99b1755f
#
_cell.length_a   1.000
_cell.length_b   1.000
_cell.length_c   1.000
_cell.angle_alpha   90.00
_cell.angle_beta   90.00
_cell.angle_gamma   90.00
#
_symmetry.space_group_name_H-M   'P 1'
#
loop_
_entity.id
_entity.type
_entity.pdbx_description
1 polymer ?
#
loop_
_entity_poly.entity_id
_entity_poly.type
_entity_poly.pdbx_seq_one_letter_code
_entity_poly.pdbx_strand_id
1 'polypeptide(L)'
;DVCRECGVPPGVVNLLSGDPPSIASQLISSDIIKKISITGSSRVGKLILKQAADKVQRVTMELSGHSPFIVFDDADIKKATDMAIAAKFRNNGQVCISPNRFYIQENKKDEFVNLFIEKTKKLKIGDGMDPSVQLGPLTTKKRLNEVEELVETTKKEGAKVLLGGKRPKGFNKGYFYEPTVFDNVKDD
;
A
#
# COMPACT_ATOMS: atom_id res chain seq x y z
N ASP A 1 0.42 1.23 27.79
CA ASP A 1 0.85 2.31 28.73
C ASP A 1 0.01 3.55 28.56
N VAL A 2 -0.11 4.16 27.39
CA VAL A 2 -0.88 5.40 27.14
C VAL A 2 -2.34 5.27 27.61
N CYS A 3 -3.05 4.17 27.31
CA CYS A 3 -4.43 3.98 27.76
C CYS A 3 -4.55 4.04 29.31
N ARG A 4 -3.59 3.44 30.01
CA ARG A 4 -3.56 3.44 31.47
C ARG A 4 -3.25 4.83 32.00
N GLU A 5 -2.29 5.55 31.43
CA GLU A 5 -1.95 6.93 31.77
C GLU A 5 -3.14 7.90 31.56
N CYS A 6 -3.95 7.65 30.52
CA CYS A 6 -5.19 8.39 30.26
C CYS A 6 -6.39 7.94 31.10
N GLY A 7 -6.22 7.04 32.07
CA GLY A 7 -7.28 6.60 32.97
C GLY A 7 -8.29 5.62 32.36
N VAL A 8 -7.96 4.96 31.25
CA VAL A 8 -8.81 3.92 30.66
C VAL A 8 -8.82 2.69 31.59
N PRO A 9 -10.00 2.21 32.05
CA PRO A 9 -10.09 1.07 32.96
C PRO A 9 -9.46 -0.21 32.36
N PRO A 10 -8.86 -1.08 33.20
CA PRO A 10 -8.37 -2.37 32.75
C PRO A 10 -9.46 -3.20 32.05
N GLY A 11 -9.07 -3.88 30.95
CA GLY A 11 -9.99 -4.72 30.18
C GLY A 11 -10.79 -4.01 29.09
N VAL A 12 -10.80 -2.67 29.05
CA VAL A 12 -11.48 -1.90 27.99
C VAL A 12 -10.74 -2.02 26.65
N VAL A 13 -9.41 -1.99 26.67
CA VAL A 13 -8.55 -2.18 25.49
C VAL A 13 -7.67 -3.40 25.71
N ASN A 14 -7.80 -4.37 24.81
CA ASN A 14 -7.02 -5.62 24.85
C ASN A 14 -6.29 -5.82 23.52
N LEU A 15 -5.00 -6.17 23.58
CA LEU A 15 -4.17 -6.48 22.42
C LEU A 15 -3.88 -7.98 22.41
N LEU A 16 -4.18 -8.63 21.28
CA LEU A 16 -3.83 -10.02 21.00
C LEU A 16 -2.85 -10.09 19.86
N SER A 17 -1.80 -10.89 20.03
CA SER A 17 -0.79 -11.17 19.00
C SER A 17 -0.72 -12.68 18.78
N GLY A 18 -0.69 -13.12 17.53
CA GLY A 18 -0.62 -14.54 17.20
C GLY A 18 -1.04 -14.83 15.76
N ASP A 19 -1.52 -16.06 15.50
CA ASP A 19 -2.02 -16.44 14.19
C ASP A 19 -3.34 -15.72 13.87
N PRO A 20 -3.38 -14.82 12.87
CA PRO A 20 -4.56 -14.01 12.60
C PRO A 20 -5.84 -14.81 12.29
N PRO A 21 -5.80 -15.90 11.46
CA PRO A 21 -6.98 -16.73 11.21
C PRO A 21 -7.57 -17.33 12.47
N SER A 22 -6.74 -17.88 13.36
CA SER A 22 -7.19 -18.51 14.60
C SER A 22 -7.82 -17.48 15.55
N ILE A 23 -7.17 -16.34 15.73
CA ILE A 23 -7.69 -15.24 16.57
C ILE A 23 -9.02 -14.73 16.00
N ALA A 24 -9.09 -14.46 14.71
CA ALA A 24 -10.31 -13.99 14.08
C ALA A 24 -11.46 -14.98 14.23
N SER A 25 -11.21 -16.26 13.97
CA SER A 25 -12.23 -17.32 14.12
C SER A 25 -12.78 -17.38 15.55
N GLN A 26 -11.94 -17.34 16.58
CA GLN A 26 -12.35 -17.36 17.98
C GLN A 26 -13.17 -16.12 18.34
N LEU A 27 -12.75 -14.93 17.93
CA LEU A 27 -13.49 -13.70 18.21
C LEU A 27 -14.85 -13.68 17.51
N ILE A 28 -14.92 -14.09 16.23
CA ILE A 28 -16.16 -14.09 15.44
C ILE A 28 -17.15 -15.13 16.00
N SER A 29 -16.66 -16.29 16.42
CA SER A 29 -17.52 -17.35 16.99
C SER A 29 -18.04 -17.02 18.38
N SER A 30 -17.53 -16.00 19.07
CA SER A 30 -17.93 -15.62 20.40
C SER A 30 -19.31 -14.93 20.41
N ASP A 31 -20.17 -15.31 21.35
CA ASP A 31 -21.48 -14.66 21.57
C ASP A 31 -21.37 -13.27 22.21
N ILE A 32 -20.20 -12.96 22.76
CA ILE A 32 -19.93 -11.68 23.44
C ILE A 32 -19.62 -10.60 22.38
N ILE A 33 -18.93 -10.94 21.30
CA ILE A 33 -18.51 -9.99 20.27
C ILE A 33 -19.71 -9.61 19.40
N LYS A 34 -20.07 -8.34 19.40
CA LYS A 34 -21.24 -7.80 18.67
C LYS A 34 -20.86 -7.04 17.40
N LYS A 35 -19.63 -6.56 17.28
CA LYS A 35 -19.14 -5.81 16.13
C LYS A 35 -17.70 -6.20 15.78
N ILE A 36 -17.45 -6.33 14.49
CA ILE A 36 -16.12 -6.59 13.92
C ILE A 36 -15.75 -5.41 13.02
N SER A 37 -14.56 -4.86 13.23
CA SER A 37 -13.94 -3.92 12.31
C SER A 37 -12.65 -4.51 11.80
N ILE A 38 -12.42 -4.47 10.49
CA ILE A 38 -11.21 -5.02 9.87
C ILE A 38 -10.62 -4.04 8.86
N THR A 39 -9.30 -3.94 8.88
CA THR A 39 -8.49 -3.38 7.80
C THR A 39 -7.69 -4.51 7.17
N GLY A 40 -7.84 -4.73 5.86
CA GLY A 40 -7.14 -5.83 5.19
C GLY A 40 -7.50 -5.98 3.71
N SER A 41 -7.22 -7.16 3.15
CA SER A 41 -7.56 -7.43 1.75
C SER A 41 -9.04 -7.72 1.54
N SER A 42 -9.58 -7.43 0.36
CA SER A 42 -10.97 -7.77 -0.01
C SER A 42 -11.26 -9.26 0.15
N ARG A 43 -10.27 -10.13 -0.10
CA ARG A 43 -10.40 -11.59 0.13
C ARG A 43 -10.66 -11.91 1.59
N VAL A 44 -9.90 -11.32 2.51
CA VAL A 44 -10.09 -11.51 3.96
C VAL A 44 -11.40 -10.89 4.42
N GLY A 45 -11.75 -9.69 3.94
CA GLY A 45 -13.04 -9.07 4.23
C GLY A 45 -14.23 -9.96 3.88
N LYS A 46 -14.21 -10.60 2.69
CA LYS A 46 -15.25 -11.56 2.29
C LYS A 46 -15.35 -12.77 3.22
N LEU A 47 -14.21 -13.29 3.71
CA LEU A 47 -14.20 -14.39 4.69
C LEU A 47 -14.83 -13.98 6.02
N ILE A 48 -14.44 -12.81 6.54
CA ILE A 48 -14.99 -12.25 7.78
C ILE A 48 -16.50 -12.03 7.67
N LEU A 49 -16.98 -11.45 6.55
CA LEU A 49 -18.41 -11.26 6.31
C LEU A 49 -19.19 -12.57 6.36
N LYS A 50 -18.67 -13.62 5.71
CA LYS A 50 -19.30 -14.95 5.72
C LYS A 50 -19.41 -15.50 7.14
N GLN A 51 -18.36 -15.42 7.94
CA GLN A 51 -18.36 -15.92 9.31
C GLN A 51 -19.24 -15.09 10.24
N ALA A 52 -19.24 -13.76 10.09
CA ALA A 52 -20.03 -12.86 10.91
C ALA A 52 -21.55 -12.97 10.62
N ALA A 53 -21.94 -13.45 9.46
CA ALA A 53 -23.33 -13.64 9.06
C ALA A 53 -24.06 -14.63 9.98
N ASP A 54 -23.43 -15.72 10.43
CA ASP A 54 -24.04 -16.74 11.28
C ASP A 54 -24.56 -16.18 12.62
N LYS A 55 -23.95 -15.09 13.10
CA LYS A 55 -24.33 -14.41 14.34
C LYS A 55 -24.93 -13.02 14.13
N VAL A 56 -25.18 -12.65 12.89
CA VAL A 56 -25.72 -11.32 12.51
C VAL A 56 -24.91 -10.18 13.13
N GLN A 57 -23.58 -10.32 13.19
CA GLN A 57 -22.68 -9.33 13.78
C GLN A 57 -22.57 -8.10 12.88
N ARG A 58 -22.45 -6.93 13.49
CA ARG A 58 -22.14 -5.69 12.73
C ARG A 58 -20.71 -5.76 12.20
N VAL A 59 -20.52 -5.35 10.94
CA VAL A 59 -19.21 -5.38 10.30
C VAL A 59 -18.88 -4.03 9.70
N THR A 60 -17.64 -3.55 9.94
CA THR A 60 -17.05 -2.40 9.26
C THR A 60 -15.79 -2.87 8.52
N MET A 61 -15.70 -2.54 7.24
CA MET A 61 -14.63 -3.04 6.35
C MET A 61 -13.83 -1.88 5.77
N GLU A 62 -12.53 -1.84 6.09
CA GLU A 62 -11.52 -1.00 5.44
C GLU A 62 -10.65 -1.91 4.58
N LEU A 63 -10.88 -1.90 3.27
CA LEU A 63 -10.29 -2.86 2.35
C LEU A 63 -9.32 -2.20 1.38
N SER A 64 -8.69 -3.04 0.55
CA SER A 64 -7.76 -2.59 -0.48
C SER A 64 -8.44 -1.67 -1.49
N GLY A 65 -7.72 -0.68 -1.97
CA GLY A 65 -8.13 0.22 -3.04
C GLY A 65 -7.14 0.25 -4.19
N HIS A 66 -7.55 0.89 -5.28
CA HIS A 66 -6.75 1.08 -6.49
C HIS A 66 -6.99 2.51 -7.02
N SER A 67 -6.61 3.49 -6.20
CA SER A 67 -6.92 4.91 -6.42
C SER A 67 -6.30 5.42 -7.74
N PRO A 68 -7.08 6.08 -8.63
CA PRO A 68 -6.54 6.79 -9.77
C PRO A 68 -5.96 8.14 -9.34
N PHE A 69 -4.95 8.61 -10.07
CA PHE A 69 -4.42 9.97 -10.00
C PHE A 69 -4.61 10.63 -11.37
N ILE A 70 -5.40 11.70 -11.43
CA ILE A 70 -5.83 12.31 -12.70
C ILE A 70 -5.24 13.71 -12.80
N VAL A 71 -4.61 14.03 -13.93
CA VAL A 71 -4.00 15.34 -14.21
C VAL A 71 -4.56 15.89 -15.52
N PHE A 72 -5.29 16.98 -15.43
CA PHE A 72 -5.80 17.75 -16.58
C PHE A 72 -4.77 18.78 -17.09
N ASP A 73 -5.04 19.35 -18.24
CA ASP A 73 -4.13 20.28 -18.94
C ASP A 73 -3.94 21.64 -18.26
N ASP A 74 -4.90 22.05 -17.43
CA ASP A 74 -4.85 23.27 -16.62
C ASP A 74 -4.11 23.08 -15.28
N ALA A 75 -3.66 21.86 -14.97
CA ALA A 75 -2.96 21.57 -13.72
C ALA A 75 -1.55 22.17 -13.70
N ASP A 76 -1.13 22.66 -12.53
CA ASP A 76 0.29 22.95 -12.24
C ASP A 76 1.06 21.63 -12.14
N ILE A 77 1.78 21.28 -13.20
CA ILE A 77 2.49 19.99 -13.33
C ILE A 77 3.54 19.80 -12.24
N LYS A 78 4.22 20.86 -11.84
CA LYS A 78 5.24 20.77 -10.78
C LYS A 78 4.60 20.38 -9.44
N LYS A 79 3.52 21.06 -9.07
CA LYS A 79 2.75 20.79 -7.86
C LYS A 79 2.07 19.41 -7.94
N ALA A 80 1.46 19.06 -9.06
CA ALA A 80 0.84 17.77 -9.30
C ALA A 80 1.86 16.62 -9.11
N THR A 81 3.07 16.78 -9.65
CA THR A 81 4.16 15.80 -9.51
C THR A 81 4.61 15.66 -8.06
N ASP A 82 4.74 16.75 -7.30
CA ASP A 82 5.10 16.69 -5.88
C ASP A 82 4.05 15.94 -5.06
N MET A 83 2.78 16.23 -5.31
CA MET A 83 1.66 15.53 -4.68
C MET A 83 1.61 14.05 -5.06
N ALA A 84 1.87 13.71 -6.32
CA ALA A 84 1.91 12.35 -6.82
C ALA A 84 3.00 11.52 -6.13
N ILE A 85 4.20 12.06 -5.97
CA ILE A 85 5.32 11.42 -5.26
C ILE A 85 4.98 11.21 -3.78
N ALA A 86 4.49 12.23 -3.11
CA ALA A 86 4.10 12.14 -1.71
C ALA A 86 2.99 11.09 -1.48
N ALA A 87 1.97 11.05 -2.36
CA ALA A 87 0.88 10.08 -2.27
C ALA A 87 1.33 8.65 -2.60
N LYS A 88 2.16 8.49 -3.67
CA LYS A 88 2.56 7.16 -4.15
C LYS A 88 3.56 6.48 -3.23
N PHE A 89 4.57 7.20 -2.78
CA PHE A 89 5.71 6.59 -2.08
C PHE A 89 5.61 6.64 -0.55
N ARG A 90 4.58 7.26 0.01
CA ARG A 90 4.28 7.13 1.43
C ARG A 90 4.23 5.67 1.82
N ASN A 91 4.98 5.28 2.86
CA ASN A 91 5.09 3.90 3.33
C ASN A 91 5.38 2.89 2.19
N ASN A 92 6.24 3.27 1.23
CA ASN A 92 6.59 2.49 0.03
C ASN A 92 5.38 2.12 -0.85
N GLY A 93 4.35 2.93 -0.87
CA GLY A 93 3.11 2.64 -1.59
C GLY A 93 2.23 1.57 -0.93
N GLN A 94 2.58 1.10 0.26
CA GLN A 94 1.83 0.09 1.01
C GLN A 94 0.71 0.74 1.83
N VAL A 95 -0.14 1.53 1.17
CA VAL A 95 -1.26 2.27 1.73
C VAL A 95 -2.50 2.03 0.88
N CYS A 96 -3.66 1.84 1.52
CA CYS A 96 -4.93 1.54 0.82
C CYS A 96 -5.37 2.63 -0.17
N ILE A 97 -4.96 3.88 0.05
CA ILE A 97 -5.23 5.04 -0.81
C ILE A 97 -4.08 5.39 -1.74
N SER A 98 -3.01 4.58 -1.82
CA SER A 98 -1.88 4.85 -2.71
C SER A 98 -2.31 4.78 -4.18
N PRO A 99 -2.07 5.82 -4.98
CA PRO A 99 -2.41 5.79 -6.40
C PRO A 99 -1.50 4.80 -7.13
N ASN A 100 -2.11 3.95 -7.96
CA ASN A 100 -1.39 2.98 -8.79
C ASN A 100 -1.50 3.31 -10.28
N ARG A 101 -2.59 3.95 -10.69
CA ARG A 101 -2.87 4.33 -12.07
C ARG A 101 -2.87 5.85 -12.18
N PHE A 102 -2.05 6.36 -13.09
CA PHE A 102 -1.89 7.77 -13.34
C PHE A 102 -2.43 8.09 -14.74
N TYR A 103 -3.47 8.89 -14.78
CA TYR A 103 -4.12 9.35 -16.02
C TYR A 103 -3.72 10.79 -16.26
N ILE A 104 -2.85 11.02 -17.22
CA ILE A 104 -2.31 12.33 -17.52
C ILE A 104 -2.82 12.74 -18.91
N GLN A 105 -3.39 13.93 -19.03
CA GLN A 105 -3.83 14.44 -20.32
C GLN A 105 -2.63 14.53 -21.28
N GLU A 106 -2.84 14.15 -22.55
CA GLU A 106 -1.78 13.86 -23.53
C GLU A 106 -0.75 14.99 -23.65
N ASN A 107 -1.21 16.24 -23.74
CA ASN A 107 -0.35 17.42 -23.86
C ASN A 107 0.50 17.73 -22.62
N LYS A 108 0.25 17.06 -21.48
CA LYS A 108 1.01 17.19 -20.21
C LYS A 108 1.80 15.95 -19.85
N LYS A 109 1.63 14.86 -20.58
CA LYS A 109 2.21 13.56 -20.26
C LYS A 109 3.72 13.61 -20.13
N ASP A 110 4.42 14.09 -21.14
CA ASP A 110 5.88 14.07 -21.17
C ASP A 110 6.49 14.92 -20.05
N GLU A 111 5.94 16.12 -19.82
CA GLU A 111 6.38 17.00 -18.74
C GLU A 111 6.21 16.34 -17.38
N PHE A 112 5.02 15.77 -17.11
CA PHE A 112 4.73 15.08 -15.86
C PHE A 112 5.64 13.87 -15.65
N VAL A 113 5.76 12.99 -16.64
CA VAL A 113 6.55 11.76 -16.55
C VAL A 113 8.03 12.06 -16.31
N ASN A 114 8.60 13.02 -17.02
CA ASN A 114 10.00 13.42 -16.83
C ASN A 114 10.26 13.95 -15.43
N LEU A 115 9.41 14.86 -14.94
CA LEU A 115 9.52 15.38 -13.56
C LEU A 115 9.30 14.28 -12.51
N PHE A 116 8.33 13.39 -12.72
CA PHE A 116 8.05 12.28 -11.80
C PHE A 116 9.25 11.34 -11.67
N ILE A 117 9.87 10.96 -12.80
CA ILE A 117 11.06 10.12 -12.83
C ILE A 117 12.25 10.84 -12.16
N GLU A 118 12.49 12.11 -12.51
CA GLU A 118 13.59 12.88 -11.92
C GLU A 118 13.49 12.95 -10.39
N LYS A 119 12.31 13.26 -9.88
CA LYS A 119 12.06 13.36 -8.43
C LYS A 119 12.10 12.00 -7.74
N THR A 120 11.55 10.96 -8.38
CA THR A 120 11.56 9.59 -7.84
C THR A 120 12.99 9.06 -7.71
N LYS A 121 13.88 9.37 -8.65
CA LYS A 121 15.32 8.99 -8.57
C LYS A 121 16.04 9.59 -7.36
N LYS A 122 15.54 10.69 -6.81
CA LYS A 122 16.13 11.37 -5.64
C LYS A 122 15.70 10.75 -4.31
N LEU A 123 14.71 9.85 -4.32
CA LEU A 123 14.24 9.16 -3.10
C LEU A 123 15.31 8.19 -2.61
N LYS A 124 15.76 8.39 -1.38
CA LYS A 124 16.76 7.55 -0.74
C LYS A 124 16.11 6.28 -0.18
N ILE A 125 16.63 5.13 -0.61
CA ILE A 125 16.25 3.81 -0.10
C ILE A 125 17.18 3.45 1.07
N GLY A 126 16.62 2.92 2.16
CA GLY A 126 17.46 2.53 3.30
C GLY A 126 16.67 2.11 4.53
N ASP A 127 17.34 2.15 5.68
CA ASP A 127 16.75 1.89 6.98
C ASP A 127 15.78 3.02 7.36
N GLY A 128 14.54 2.67 7.71
CA GLY A 128 13.52 3.64 8.13
C GLY A 128 13.82 4.38 9.44
N MET A 129 14.83 3.95 10.18
CA MET A 129 15.32 4.67 11.37
C MET A 129 16.27 5.84 11.01
N ASP A 130 16.79 5.89 9.78
CA ASP A 130 17.54 7.04 9.27
C ASP A 130 16.56 8.11 8.76
N PRO A 131 16.50 9.31 9.39
CA PRO A 131 15.55 10.36 9.00
C PRO A 131 15.77 10.91 7.59
N SER A 132 16.90 10.62 6.95
CA SER A 132 17.17 11.00 5.56
C SER A 132 16.60 10.00 4.54
N VAL A 133 16.09 8.86 4.97
CA VAL A 133 15.51 7.81 4.12
C VAL A 133 14.02 8.07 3.89
N GLN A 134 13.57 7.95 2.66
CA GLN A 134 12.17 8.06 2.27
C GLN A 134 11.52 6.71 1.95
N LEU A 135 12.34 5.73 1.55
CA LEU A 135 11.86 4.41 1.14
C LEU A 135 12.53 3.31 1.97
N GLY A 136 11.78 2.72 2.88
CA GLY A 136 12.19 1.56 3.66
C GLY A 136 12.01 0.23 2.91
N PRO A 137 12.08 -0.92 3.61
CA PRO A 137 11.76 -2.22 3.03
C PRO A 137 10.26 -2.44 2.89
N LEU A 138 9.87 -3.39 2.05
CA LEU A 138 8.54 -3.97 2.05
C LEU A 138 8.32 -4.78 3.33
N THR A 139 7.07 -4.99 3.73
CA THR A 139 6.72 -5.58 5.03
C THR A 139 7.12 -7.05 5.17
N THR A 140 7.09 -7.83 4.08
CA THR A 140 7.35 -9.27 4.12
C THR A 140 8.06 -9.76 2.85
N LYS A 141 8.75 -10.91 2.96
CA LYS A 141 9.30 -11.62 1.80
C LYS A 141 8.22 -12.00 0.78
N LYS A 142 7.04 -12.40 1.28
CA LYS A 142 5.90 -12.72 0.41
C LYS A 142 5.54 -11.51 -0.46
N ARG A 143 5.45 -10.31 0.15
CA ARG A 143 5.13 -9.09 -0.57
C ARG A 143 6.21 -8.71 -1.60
N LEU A 144 7.48 -8.90 -1.27
CA LEU A 144 8.57 -8.70 -2.23
C LEU A 144 8.40 -9.60 -3.47
N ASN A 145 8.14 -10.90 -3.25
CA ASN A 145 7.94 -11.83 -4.35
C ASN A 145 6.71 -11.47 -5.22
N GLU A 146 5.60 -11.07 -4.59
CA GLU A 146 4.39 -10.61 -5.30
C GLU A 146 4.67 -9.36 -6.16
N VAL A 147 5.47 -8.42 -5.66
CA VAL A 147 5.85 -7.22 -6.42
C VAL A 147 6.76 -7.59 -7.59
N GLU A 148 7.71 -8.50 -7.40
CA GLU A 148 8.58 -8.99 -8.49
C GLU A 148 7.76 -9.68 -9.58
N GLU A 149 6.84 -10.56 -9.21
CA GLU A 149 5.95 -11.25 -10.14
C GLU A 149 5.09 -10.26 -10.92
N LEU A 150 4.49 -9.27 -10.25
CA LEU A 150 3.70 -8.22 -10.88
C LEU A 150 4.54 -7.43 -11.89
N VAL A 151 5.75 -7.03 -11.52
CA VAL A 151 6.67 -6.28 -12.41
C VAL A 151 7.03 -7.12 -13.63
N GLU A 152 7.36 -8.39 -13.46
CA GLU A 152 7.72 -9.27 -14.58
C GLU A 152 6.51 -9.57 -15.50
N THR A 153 5.32 -9.72 -14.94
CA THR A 153 4.08 -9.87 -15.71
C THR A 153 3.80 -8.62 -16.54
N THR A 154 3.85 -7.45 -15.94
CA THR A 154 3.62 -6.17 -16.62
C THR A 154 4.63 -5.93 -17.77
N LYS A 155 5.89 -6.33 -17.59
CA LYS A 155 6.88 -6.30 -18.68
C LYS A 155 6.50 -7.24 -19.83
N LYS A 156 6.05 -8.47 -19.53
CA LYS A 156 5.64 -9.45 -20.55
C LYS A 156 4.41 -9.00 -21.33
N GLU A 157 3.53 -8.24 -20.73
CA GLU A 157 2.35 -7.62 -21.35
C GLU A 157 2.71 -6.44 -22.27
N GLY A 158 3.99 -6.06 -22.32
CA GLY A 158 4.53 -5.06 -23.24
C GLY A 158 4.65 -3.65 -22.67
N ALA A 159 4.40 -3.46 -21.38
CA ALA A 159 4.63 -2.17 -20.73
C ALA A 159 6.12 -1.82 -20.68
N LYS A 160 6.43 -0.54 -20.85
CA LYS A 160 7.79 -0.02 -20.84
C LYS A 160 8.22 0.39 -19.43
N VAL A 161 9.29 -0.21 -18.90
CA VAL A 161 9.89 0.24 -17.65
C VAL A 161 10.63 1.55 -17.88
N LEU A 162 10.24 2.61 -17.22
CA LEU A 162 10.90 3.91 -17.26
C LEU A 162 11.87 4.11 -16.10
N LEU A 163 11.62 3.43 -14.97
CA LEU A 163 12.46 3.49 -13.76
C LEU A 163 12.31 2.21 -12.94
N GLY A 164 13.35 1.78 -12.25
CA GLY A 164 13.33 0.68 -11.29
C GLY A 164 13.14 -0.71 -11.90
N GLY A 165 12.17 -1.47 -11.40
CA GLY A 165 11.83 -2.81 -11.88
C GLY A 165 12.81 -3.89 -11.42
N LYS A 166 13.51 -3.69 -10.30
CA LYS A 166 14.51 -4.61 -9.74
C LYS A 166 14.77 -4.35 -8.26
N ARG A 167 15.49 -5.25 -7.62
CA ARG A 167 16.03 -5.02 -6.27
C ARG A 167 17.21 -4.03 -6.32
N PRO A 168 17.32 -3.10 -5.37
CA PRO A 168 18.44 -2.18 -5.28
C PRO A 168 19.73 -2.94 -4.94
N LYS A 169 20.87 -2.47 -5.47
CA LYS A 169 22.18 -3.02 -5.14
C LYS A 169 22.60 -2.64 -3.72
N GLY A 170 23.40 -3.49 -3.07
CA GLY A 170 24.01 -3.19 -1.76
C GLY A 170 23.13 -3.54 -0.55
N PHE A 171 21.92 -4.04 -0.74
CA PHE A 171 21.03 -4.46 0.35
C PHE A 171 21.04 -6.00 0.49
N ASN A 172 21.85 -6.52 1.43
CA ASN A 172 21.94 -7.95 1.71
C ASN A 172 20.89 -8.45 2.72
N LYS A 173 20.22 -7.53 3.41
CA LYS A 173 19.14 -7.80 4.38
C LYS A 173 17.97 -6.88 4.12
N GLY A 174 16.76 -7.32 4.49
CA GLY A 174 15.52 -6.58 4.25
C GLY A 174 14.91 -6.86 2.88
N TYR A 175 13.65 -6.47 2.72
CA TYR A 175 12.84 -6.74 1.53
C TYR A 175 12.74 -5.49 0.65
N PHE A 176 13.88 -4.99 0.20
CA PHE A 176 13.97 -3.77 -0.58
C PHE A 176 13.66 -4.00 -2.06
N TYR A 177 12.94 -3.05 -2.66
CA TYR A 177 12.65 -2.99 -4.08
C TYR A 177 12.72 -1.54 -4.57
N GLU A 178 13.25 -1.32 -5.77
CA GLU A 178 13.34 0.03 -6.32
C GLU A 178 11.94 0.58 -6.66
N PRO A 179 11.69 1.89 -6.46
CA PRO A 179 10.47 2.51 -6.96
C PRO A 179 10.39 2.30 -8.46
N THR A 180 9.25 1.78 -8.92
CA THR A 180 9.10 1.31 -10.30
C THR A 180 8.02 2.10 -11.02
N VAL A 181 8.36 2.59 -12.21
CA VAL A 181 7.47 3.36 -13.09
C VAL A 181 7.37 2.66 -14.44
N PHE A 182 6.15 2.42 -14.86
CA PHE A 182 5.81 1.89 -16.18
C PHE A 182 5.12 2.93 -17.03
N ASP A 183 5.29 2.83 -18.34
CA ASP A 183 4.50 3.51 -19.37
C ASP A 183 3.91 2.49 -20.33
N ASN A 184 2.90 2.90 -21.10
CA ASN A 184 2.18 2.04 -22.05
C ASN A 184 1.56 0.80 -21.40
N VAL A 185 1.02 0.97 -20.18
CA VAL A 185 0.28 -0.08 -19.49
C VAL A 185 -1.09 -0.27 -20.13
N LYS A 186 -1.49 -1.50 -20.39
CA LYS A 186 -2.84 -1.84 -20.88
C LYS A 186 -3.87 -1.77 -19.75
N ASP A 187 -5.13 -1.58 -20.12
CA ASP A 187 -6.25 -1.43 -19.16
C ASP A 187 -6.90 -2.76 -18.73
N ASP A 188 -6.37 -3.90 -19.17
CA ASP A 188 -6.91 -5.26 -18.90
C ASP A 188 -6.57 -5.78 -17.51
#